data_c3f778779915be09eaaad07677df0340
#
_entry.id   c3f778779915be09eaaad07677df0340
#
_cell.length_a   1.000
_cell.length_b   1.000
_cell.length_c   1.000
_cell.angle_alpha   90.00
_cell.angle_beta   90.00
_cell.angle_gamma   90.00
#
_symmetry.space_group_name_H-M   'P 1'
#
loop_
_entity.id
_entity.type
_entity.pdbx_description
1 polymer ?
#
loop_
_entity_poly.entity_id
_entity_poly.type
_entity_poly.pdbx_seq_one_letter_code
_entity_poly.pdbx_strand_id
1 'polypeptide(L)'
;MSKRRRLQNYIFQRFEVTIDAISARGWGQGTYIDGDQKVPVEVRGAVVGDRVVVEGRRIEDSILQCVCIEVVSTTYPRIASTCPHSAIRCNKDTGCGGCTLRQWAYDTQCQMKRDILLKMLAKEGIDSPVEPIIPCQNLTYYRNKMELSFGPNGAEEIGVGLHPSGFRYEVIDMQYCDMLSPLLPELAQKTTIWARQHGVPYFKFRENSGFLRLLTLRVGSRTSETMVILTTTGVDSIALADGSTQSAISLVESFENEVLKQLSQPIGSFYWSIINAQKGRQTEVIDHLRFGSPVLHEKMVMTTEDHALHYEILPHAFFQPNTLQAEVLYRTVLSHARGHMAPKTPVLDLYCGTGTIALSFAIHGHKAIAIDIEKQAIENARENARNNRLESQIDFYAGDTADILKKLLDEHADFSDYLLVIDPPRRGLLPTAYRQIMRMRQKTIIYVSCNPESLAEDLKKFSQDGYKIEKIQPVDMLPHTAHLETVVTLIRT
;
A
#
# COMPACT_ATOMS: atom_id res chain seq x y z
N MET A 1 30.36 18.75 15.66
CA MET A 1 30.24 17.86 14.46
C MET A 1 28.79 17.59 14.19
N SER A 2 28.31 17.66 12.91
CA SER A 2 26.93 17.31 12.58
C SER A 2 26.69 15.81 12.86
N LYS A 3 25.44 15.46 13.26
CA LYS A 3 25.02 14.07 13.54
C LYS A 3 25.39 13.12 12.38
N ARG A 4 25.22 13.56 11.13
CA ARG A 4 25.55 12.80 9.91
C ARG A 4 27.05 12.48 9.81
N ARG A 5 27.94 13.41 10.19
CA ARG A 5 29.39 13.22 10.13
C ARG A 5 29.89 12.20 11.15
N ARG A 6 29.21 12.08 12.30
CA ARG A 6 29.52 11.06 13.33
C ARG A 6 29.15 9.65 12.86
N LEU A 7 28.02 9.50 12.17
CA LEU A 7 27.54 8.21 11.66
C LEU A 7 28.43 7.66 10.54
N GLN A 8 29.19 8.49 9.84
CA GLN A 8 30.11 8.04 8.77
C GLN A 8 31.17 7.05 9.27
N ASN A 9 31.57 7.15 10.53
CA ASN A 9 32.58 6.25 11.12
C ASN A 9 32.10 4.80 11.20
N TYR A 10 30.80 4.56 11.15
CA TYR A 10 30.20 3.23 11.27
C TYR A 10 29.89 2.59 9.91
N ILE A 11 30.14 3.27 8.79
CA ILE A 11 30.01 2.69 7.45
C ILE A 11 31.09 1.62 7.27
N PHE A 12 30.67 0.41 6.84
CA PHE A 12 31.51 -0.81 6.72
C PHE A 12 32.06 -1.35 8.05
N GLN A 13 31.64 -0.79 9.20
CA GLN A 13 31.96 -1.36 10.51
C GLN A 13 30.94 -2.43 10.89
N ARG A 14 31.41 -3.46 11.59
CA ARG A 14 30.56 -4.51 12.16
C ARG A 14 30.43 -4.32 13.65
N PHE A 15 29.22 -4.44 14.14
CA PHE A 15 28.89 -4.35 15.56
C PHE A 15 27.61 -5.12 15.86
N GLU A 16 27.41 -5.43 17.14
CA GLU A 16 26.24 -6.15 17.60
C GLU A 16 25.18 -5.14 18.07
N VAL A 17 23.92 -5.40 17.72
CA VAL A 17 22.79 -4.56 18.14
C VAL A 17 21.56 -5.43 18.42
N THR A 18 20.77 -5.01 19.41
CA THR A 18 19.45 -5.58 19.67
C THR A 18 18.39 -4.78 18.93
N ILE A 19 17.49 -5.48 18.26
CA ILE A 19 16.39 -4.89 17.51
C ILE A 19 15.18 -4.75 18.43
N ASP A 20 14.73 -3.54 18.57
CA ASP A 20 13.67 -3.19 19.52
C ASP A 20 12.41 -2.61 18.85
N ALA A 21 12.43 -2.32 17.55
CA ALA A 21 11.30 -1.87 16.75
C ALA A 21 11.38 -2.38 15.31
N ILE A 22 10.31 -2.17 14.53
CA ILE A 22 10.30 -2.37 13.07
C ILE A 22 9.86 -1.05 12.42
N SER A 23 10.57 -0.67 11.36
CA SER A 23 10.22 0.49 10.54
C SER A 23 9.04 0.18 9.63
N ALA A 24 8.48 1.24 9.04
CA ALA A 24 7.46 1.13 7.99
C ALA A 24 7.91 0.34 6.75
N ARG A 25 9.22 0.13 6.58
CA ARG A 25 9.82 -0.71 5.52
C ARG A 25 9.86 -2.19 5.89
N GLY A 26 9.48 -2.56 7.12
CA GLY A 26 9.63 -3.92 7.65
C GLY A 26 11.07 -4.26 8.04
N TRP A 27 11.93 -3.27 8.32
CA TRP A 27 13.30 -3.45 8.77
C TRP A 27 13.40 -3.25 10.27
N GLY A 28 14.25 -4.04 10.92
CA GLY A 28 14.50 -3.91 12.35
C GLY A 28 15.12 -2.56 12.69
N GLN A 29 14.65 -1.93 13.75
CA GLN A 29 15.24 -0.71 14.30
C GLN A 29 15.83 -0.98 15.67
N GLY A 30 16.96 -0.35 15.97
CA GLY A 30 17.64 -0.46 17.25
C GLY A 30 18.57 0.72 17.49
N THR A 31 19.22 0.70 18.64
CA THR A 31 20.24 1.70 18.99
C THR A 31 21.52 0.98 19.39
N TYR A 32 22.58 1.18 18.62
CA TYR A 32 23.91 0.74 19.03
C TYR A 32 24.52 1.75 20.00
N ILE A 33 25.09 1.26 21.09
CA ILE A 33 25.75 2.09 22.12
C ILE A 33 27.25 1.93 21.96
N ASP A 34 27.95 3.02 21.64
CA ASP A 34 29.39 3.10 21.52
C ASP A 34 29.92 4.11 22.52
N GLY A 35 30.33 3.65 23.72
CA GLY A 35 30.60 4.52 24.86
C GLY A 35 29.38 5.39 25.18
N ASP A 36 29.55 6.71 25.16
CA ASP A 36 28.48 7.68 25.39
C ASP A 36 27.64 7.98 24.12
N GLN A 37 28.00 7.40 22.98
CA GLN A 37 27.31 7.67 21.71
C GLN A 37 26.14 6.71 21.48
N LYS A 38 24.98 7.28 21.10
CA LYS A 38 23.81 6.55 20.65
C LYS A 38 23.73 6.62 19.14
N VAL A 39 23.88 5.49 18.48
CA VAL A 39 23.82 5.32 17.01
C VAL A 39 22.51 4.65 16.64
N PRO A 40 21.52 5.41 16.12
CA PRO A 40 20.29 4.80 15.64
C PRO A 40 20.57 4.00 14.38
N VAL A 41 20.10 2.77 14.34
CA VAL A 41 20.30 1.85 13.22
C VAL A 41 18.96 1.34 12.69
N GLU A 42 18.91 1.10 11.39
CA GLU A 42 17.84 0.37 10.72
C GLU A 42 18.45 -0.80 9.97
N VAL A 43 18.04 -2.01 10.30
CA VAL A 43 18.69 -3.26 9.91
C VAL A 43 17.78 -4.06 8.99
N ARG A 44 18.19 -4.20 7.75
CA ARG A 44 17.51 -5.08 6.80
C ARG A 44 17.73 -6.54 7.19
N GLY A 45 16.67 -7.33 7.23
CA GLY A 45 16.72 -8.76 7.55
C GLY A 45 16.69 -9.09 9.04
N ALA A 46 16.41 -8.11 9.89
CA ALA A 46 16.23 -8.31 11.31
C ALA A 46 14.84 -7.83 11.76
N VAL A 47 14.31 -8.40 12.83
CA VAL A 47 13.01 -8.06 13.42
C VAL A 47 13.13 -7.85 14.92
N VAL A 48 12.07 -7.31 15.53
CA VAL A 48 12.00 -7.12 16.99
C VAL A 48 12.37 -8.40 17.74
N GLY A 49 13.22 -8.27 18.76
CA GLY A 49 13.70 -9.38 19.58
C GLY A 49 14.90 -10.12 18.99
N ASP A 50 15.39 -9.74 17.82
CA ASP A 50 16.66 -10.22 17.30
C ASP A 50 17.84 -9.50 17.96
N ARG A 51 18.87 -10.24 18.30
CA ARG A 51 20.21 -9.73 18.55
C ARG A 51 21.08 -10.12 17.38
N VAL A 52 21.64 -9.16 16.68
CA VAL A 52 22.29 -9.38 15.37
C VAL A 52 23.63 -8.69 15.28
N VAL A 53 24.58 -9.31 14.59
CA VAL A 53 25.77 -8.63 14.07
C VAL A 53 25.38 -7.98 12.75
N VAL A 54 25.63 -6.68 12.65
CA VAL A 54 25.28 -5.87 11.49
C VAL A 54 26.51 -5.24 10.87
N GLU A 55 26.40 -4.85 9.60
CA GLU A 55 27.39 -4.02 8.92
C GLU A 55 26.72 -2.75 8.39
N GLY A 56 27.25 -1.58 8.76
CA GLY A 56 26.76 -0.29 8.28
C GLY A 56 27.00 -0.11 6.79
N ARG A 57 25.99 0.38 6.06
CA ARG A 57 26.06 0.55 4.58
C ARG A 57 25.97 2.00 4.14
N ARG A 58 25.04 2.74 4.67
CA ARG A 58 24.78 4.14 4.29
C ARG A 58 24.03 4.86 5.39
N ILE A 59 23.94 6.19 5.26
CA ILE A 59 23.19 7.05 6.17
C ILE A 59 22.00 7.64 5.41
N GLU A 60 20.79 7.41 5.93
CA GLU A 60 19.55 7.97 5.42
C GLU A 60 18.78 8.56 6.61
N ASP A 61 18.27 9.79 6.48
CA ASP A 61 17.50 10.50 7.52
C ASP A 61 18.12 10.49 8.93
N SER A 62 19.46 10.60 8.99
CA SER A 62 20.23 10.53 10.25
C SER A 62 20.13 9.19 10.99
N ILE A 63 19.83 8.11 10.28
CA ILE A 63 19.82 6.72 10.74
C ILE A 63 20.87 5.96 9.91
N LEU A 64 21.65 5.10 10.56
CA LEU A 64 22.59 4.23 9.88
C LEU A 64 21.85 3.00 9.34
N GLN A 65 21.81 2.88 8.03
CA GLN A 65 21.24 1.72 7.34
C GLN A 65 22.25 0.58 7.37
N CYS A 66 21.84 -0.53 7.93
CA CYS A 66 22.67 -1.71 8.11
C CYS A 66 22.10 -2.93 7.41
N VAL A 67 22.97 -3.89 7.12
CA VAL A 67 22.60 -5.25 6.72
C VAL A 67 22.89 -6.22 7.87
N CYS A 68 22.00 -7.17 8.09
CA CYS A 68 22.22 -8.26 9.05
C CYS A 68 23.26 -9.22 8.47
N ILE A 69 24.36 -9.42 9.19
CA ILE A 69 25.42 -10.36 8.84
C ILE A 69 25.17 -11.72 9.50
N GLU A 70 24.80 -11.70 10.78
CA GLU A 70 24.55 -12.88 11.58
C GLU A 70 23.45 -12.62 12.61
N VAL A 71 22.62 -13.62 12.85
CA VAL A 71 21.64 -13.61 13.93
C VAL A 71 22.23 -14.35 15.13
N VAL A 72 22.59 -13.60 16.17
CA VAL A 72 23.18 -14.15 17.41
C VAL A 72 22.12 -14.84 18.24
N SER A 73 20.94 -14.22 18.38
CA SER A 73 19.76 -14.81 19.02
C SER A 73 18.48 -14.18 18.47
N THR A 74 17.37 -14.87 18.58
CA THR A 74 16.07 -14.41 18.09
C THR A 74 14.95 -14.81 19.03
N THR A 75 13.95 -13.95 19.17
CA THR A 75 12.69 -14.26 19.84
C THR A 75 11.75 -15.04 18.92
N TYR A 76 11.85 -14.79 17.60
CA TYR A 76 10.95 -15.37 16.60
C TYR A 76 11.74 -16.25 15.62
N PRO A 77 11.63 -17.58 15.73
CA PRO A 77 12.35 -18.52 14.85
C PRO A 77 11.99 -18.28 13.39
N ARG A 78 13.01 -18.29 12.53
CA ARG A 78 12.84 -18.20 11.07
C ARG A 78 12.51 -19.56 10.48
N ILE A 79 11.68 -19.54 9.44
CA ILE A 79 11.39 -20.71 8.59
C ILE A 79 11.99 -20.53 7.20
N ALA A 80 12.18 -21.62 6.48
CA ALA A 80 12.60 -21.55 5.09
C ALA A 80 11.51 -20.90 4.23
N SER A 81 11.88 -19.91 3.45
CA SER A 81 10.95 -19.30 2.49
C SER A 81 10.80 -20.18 1.26
N THR A 82 9.56 -20.38 0.80
CA THR A 82 9.24 -21.06 -0.45
C THR A 82 9.51 -20.17 -1.68
N CYS A 83 9.60 -18.85 -1.50
CA CYS A 83 9.88 -17.90 -2.57
C CYS A 83 11.39 -17.80 -2.83
N PRO A 84 11.87 -18.10 -4.06
CA PRO A 84 13.30 -18.04 -4.41
C PRO A 84 13.86 -16.62 -4.37
N HIS A 85 12.99 -15.61 -4.49
CA HIS A 85 13.35 -14.19 -4.43
C HIS A 85 13.32 -13.60 -3.01
N SER A 86 12.98 -14.39 -1.99
CA SER A 86 12.90 -13.89 -0.62
C SER A 86 14.24 -13.34 -0.13
N ALA A 87 14.18 -12.10 0.37
CA ALA A 87 15.33 -11.24 0.62
C ALA A 87 16.25 -11.67 1.75
N ILE A 88 15.80 -12.53 2.65
CA ILE A 88 16.48 -12.64 3.93
C ILE A 88 17.32 -13.90 3.98
N ARG A 89 18.42 -13.85 3.28
CA ARG A 89 19.60 -14.63 3.65
C ARG A 89 20.58 -13.62 4.24
N CYS A 90 20.94 -13.78 5.53
CA CYS A 90 22.13 -13.14 6.06
C CYS A 90 23.25 -13.34 5.04
N ASN A 91 23.97 -12.30 4.65
CA ASN A 91 25.02 -12.27 3.64
C ASN A 91 24.62 -12.19 2.15
N LYS A 92 23.36 -12.02 1.74
CA LYS A 92 23.03 -11.70 0.35
C LYS A 92 22.22 -10.42 0.26
N ASP A 93 22.79 -9.44 -0.40
CA ASP A 93 22.29 -8.07 -0.49
C ASP A 93 21.06 -7.88 -1.40
N THR A 94 20.54 -8.94 -2.02
CA THR A 94 19.71 -8.80 -3.23
C THR A 94 18.43 -9.61 -3.24
N GLY A 95 17.65 -9.58 -2.18
CA GLY A 95 16.34 -10.23 -2.22
C GLY A 95 15.18 -9.25 -2.46
N CYS A 96 14.06 -9.75 -2.98
CA CYS A 96 12.85 -8.99 -3.26
C CYS A 96 12.34 -8.24 -2.03
N GLY A 97 12.05 -6.94 -2.19
CA GLY A 97 11.51 -6.09 -1.14
C GLY A 97 10.02 -6.25 -0.86
N GLY A 98 9.32 -7.10 -1.62
CA GLY A 98 7.85 -7.19 -1.54
C GLY A 98 7.31 -7.95 -0.33
N CYS A 99 8.07 -8.92 0.22
CA CYS A 99 7.61 -9.81 1.30
C CYS A 99 8.60 -9.82 2.47
N THR A 100 8.59 -8.76 3.27
CA THR A 100 9.61 -8.54 4.32
C THR A 100 9.51 -9.50 5.51
N LEU A 101 8.34 -10.11 5.75
CA LEU A 101 8.11 -11.04 6.87
C LEU A 101 7.93 -12.51 6.44
N ARG A 102 8.19 -12.85 5.18
CA ARG A 102 7.92 -14.20 4.66
C ARG A 102 8.74 -15.33 5.31
N GLN A 103 9.81 -15.00 6.01
CA GLN A 103 10.66 -15.98 6.70
C GLN A 103 10.18 -16.33 8.11
N TRP A 104 9.00 -15.91 8.50
CA TRP A 104 8.37 -16.28 9.75
C TRP A 104 7.05 -16.98 9.50
N ALA A 105 6.69 -17.94 10.37
CA ALA A 105 5.38 -18.55 10.36
C ALA A 105 4.29 -17.49 10.45
N TYR A 106 3.16 -17.71 9.81
CA TYR A 106 2.14 -16.68 9.69
C TYR A 106 1.60 -16.19 11.05
N ASP A 107 1.38 -17.09 11.99
CA ASP A 107 0.96 -16.72 13.36
C ASP A 107 2.01 -15.83 14.04
N THR A 108 3.29 -16.11 13.80
CA THR A 108 4.40 -15.27 14.28
C THR A 108 4.35 -13.88 13.64
N GLN A 109 4.05 -13.79 12.34
CA GLN A 109 3.89 -12.49 11.65
C GLN A 109 2.74 -11.68 12.29
N CYS A 110 1.61 -12.32 12.58
CA CYS A 110 0.46 -11.68 13.24
C CYS A 110 0.85 -11.18 14.64
N GLN A 111 1.57 -11.99 15.41
CA GLN A 111 2.06 -11.58 16.71
C GLN A 111 3.02 -10.41 16.64
N MET A 112 4.01 -10.44 15.75
CA MET A 112 4.93 -9.32 15.51
C MET A 112 4.18 -8.01 15.18
N LYS A 113 3.19 -8.06 14.31
CA LYS A 113 2.38 -6.90 13.93
C LYS A 113 1.60 -6.34 15.12
N ARG A 114 1.01 -7.22 15.93
CA ARG A 114 0.31 -6.83 17.14
C ARG A 114 1.25 -6.21 18.17
N ASP A 115 2.43 -6.77 18.36
CA ASP A 115 3.43 -6.26 19.32
C ASP A 115 3.97 -4.88 18.89
N ILE A 116 4.11 -4.65 17.56
CA ILE A 116 4.44 -3.33 17.02
C ILE A 116 3.35 -2.31 17.37
N LEU A 117 2.08 -2.66 17.15
CA LEU A 117 0.96 -1.78 17.49
C LEU A 117 0.94 -1.46 18.99
N LEU A 118 1.03 -2.48 19.86
CA LEU A 118 1.09 -2.30 21.30
C LEU A 118 2.23 -1.37 21.74
N LYS A 119 3.40 -1.53 21.13
CA LYS A 119 4.56 -0.70 21.44
C LYS A 119 4.36 0.77 21.01
N MET A 120 3.74 1.02 19.85
CA MET A 120 3.44 2.38 19.41
C MET A 120 2.40 3.05 20.32
N LEU A 121 1.37 2.32 20.72
CA LEU A 121 0.36 2.81 21.68
C LEU A 121 0.99 3.15 23.04
N ALA A 122 1.81 2.25 23.58
CA ALA A 122 2.50 2.46 24.86
C ALA A 122 3.45 3.67 24.81
N LYS A 123 4.15 3.88 23.69
CA LYS A 123 5.03 5.07 23.47
C LYS A 123 4.26 6.39 23.63
N GLU A 124 3.01 6.42 23.21
CA GLU A 124 2.12 7.59 23.32
C GLU A 124 1.30 7.61 24.62
N GLY A 125 1.53 6.67 25.54
CA GLY A 125 0.85 6.58 26.84
C GLY A 125 -0.57 6.03 26.75
N ILE A 126 -0.88 5.28 25.71
CA ILE A 126 -2.20 4.65 25.53
C ILE A 126 -2.14 3.24 26.09
N ASP A 127 -2.90 3.00 27.16
CA ASP A 127 -3.06 1.71 27.84
C ASP A 127 -4.50 1.21 27.63
N SER A 128 -4.88 1.01 26.37
CA SER A 128 -6.18 0.46 26.02
C SER A 128 -6.02 -0.98 25.53
N PRO A 129 -6.94 -1.90 25.86
CA PRO A 129 -6.85 -3.27 25.40
C PRO A 129 -6.94 -3.35 23.87
N VAL A 130 -6.03 -4.13 23.29
CA VAL A 130 -5.99 -4.41 21.84
C VAL A 130 -6.50 -5.83 21.63
N GLU A 131 -7.54 -5.95 20.83
CA GLU A 131 -8.12 -7.24 20.46
C GLU A 131 -7.08 -8.14 19.74
N PRO A 132 -7.28 -9.47 19.72
CA PRO A 132 -6.50 -10.33 18.83
C PRO A 132 -6.60 -9.87 17.38
N ILE A 133 -5.48 -9.97 16.64
CA ILE A 133 -5.48 -9.61 15.22
C ILE A 133 -6.44 -10.52 14.44
N ILE A 134 -7.24 -9.95 13.56
CA ILE A 134 -8.01 -10.72 12.58
C ILE A 134 -7.07 -11.15 11.45
N PRO A 135 -6.77 -12.46 11.33
CA PRO A 135 -5.82 -12.95 10.34
C PRO A 135 -6.41 -12.93 8.94
N CYS A 136 -5.54 -12.88 7.93
CA CYS A 136 -5.91 -13.12 6.55
C CYS A 136 -6.04 -14.63 6.30
N GLN A 137 -7.12 -15.03 5.62
CA GLN A 137 -7.33 -16.45 5.30
C GLN A 137 -6.43 -16.91 4.15
N ASN A 138 -6.24 -16.08 3.13
CA ASN A 138 -5.44 -16.38 1.98
C ASN A 138 -4.05 -15.76 2.10
N LEU A 139 -3.04 -16.59 2.25
CA LEU A 139 -1.64 -16.13 2.40
C LEU A 139 -0.93 -15.97 1.06
N THR A 140 -1.48 -16.55 0.00
CA THR A 140 -0.99 -16.48 -1.38
C THR A 140 -2.11 -16.07 -2.32
N TYR A 141 -1.77 -15.52 -3.47
CA TYR A 141 -2.72 -15.10 -4.51
C TYR A 141 -3.82 -14.18 -4.02
N TYR A 142 -3.50 -13.35 -3.02
CA TYR A 142 -4.47 -12.46 -2.40
C TYR A 142 -4.50 -11.05 -2.99
N ARG A 143 -3.42 -10.64 -3.67
CA ARG A 143 -3.37 -9.31 -4.29
C ARG A 143 -4.20 -9.26 -5.56
N ASN A 144 -4.84 -8.13 -5.79
CA ASN A 144 -5.57 -7.84 -7.03
C ASN A 144 -4.80 -6.89 -7.97
N LYS A 145 -3.66 -6.34 -7.54
CA LYS A 145 -2.78 -5.47 -8.35
C LYS A 145 -1.32 -5.70 -7.97
N MET A 146 -0.48 -5.83 -9.00
CA MET A 146 0.96 -5.67 -8.83
C MET A 146 1.55 -4.86 -9.98
N GLU A 147 2.48 -3.99 -9.61
CA GLU A 147 3.20 -3.09 -10.49
C GLU A 147 4.68 -3.47 -10.47
N LEU A 148 5.21 -3.82 -11.63
CA LEU A 148 6.59 -4.21 -11.84
C LEU A 148 7.33 -3.08 -12.52
N SER A 149 8.58 -2.85 -12.14
CA SER A 149 9.44 -1.85 -12.76
C SER A 149 10.29 -2.49 -13.85
N PHE A 150 10.57 -1.72 -14.90
CA PHE A 150 11.66 -1.98 -15.80
C PHE A 150 12.95 -1.36 -15.25
N GLY A 151 14.04 -2.09 -15.31
CA GLY A 151 15.33 -1.60 -14.81
C GLY A 151 16.47 -2.59 -15.08
N PRO A 152 17.71 -2.24 -14.71
CA PRO A 152 18.81 -3.18 -14.80
C PRO A 152 18.65 -4.27 -13.76
N ASN A 153 18.94 -5.51 -14.14
CA ASN A 153 19.08 -6.62 -13.22
C ASN A 153 20.54 -6.74 -12.71
N GLY A 154 20.83 -7.75 -11.89
CA GLY A 154 22.19 -7.97 -11.37
C GLY A 154 23.27 -8.27 -12.42
N ALA A 155 22.90 -8.47 -13.70
CA ALA A 155 23.81 -8.61 -14.84
C ALA A 155 23.85 -7.33 -15.71
N GLU A 156 23.29 -6.22 -15.23
CA GLU A 156 23.16 -4.95 -15.96
C GLU A 156 22.31 -5.02 -17.24
N GLU A 157 21.58 -6.12 -17.43
CA GLU A 157 20.62 -6.25 -18.52
C GLU A 157 19.27 -5.70 -18.12
N ILE A 158 18.42 -5.36 -19.10
CA ILE A 158 17.03 -5.01 -18.83
C ILE A 158 16.29 -6.21 -18.21
N GLY A 159 15.62 -5.96 -17.10
CA GLY A 159 14.73 -6.89 -16.42
C GLY A 159 13.38 -6.27 -16.11
N VAL A 160 12.43 -7.12 -15.76
CA VAL A 160 11.08 -6.75 -15.31
C VAL A 160 10.79 -7.42 -13.98
N GLY A 161 10.53 -6.61 -12.95
CA GLY A 161 10.25 -7.17 -11.64
C GLY A 161 10.13 -6.14 -10.52
N LEU A 162 10.24 -6.63 -9.30
CA LEU A 162 10.25 -5.79 -8.09
C LEU A 162 11.67 -5.37 -7.74
N HIS A 163 11.78 -4.26 -7.05
CA HIS A 163 13.08 -3.79 -6.57
C HIS A 163 13.61 -4.68 -5.44
N PRO A 164 14.94 -4.92 -5.41
CA PRO A 164 15.58 -5.48 -4.23
C PRO A 164 15.32 -4.60 -3.00
N SER A 165 15.23 -5.23 -1.84
CA SER A 165 15.00 -4.50 -0.60
C SER A 165 16.07 -3.42 -0.37
N GLY A 166 15.66 -2.15 -0.32
CA GLY A 166 16.55 -1.00 -0.12
C GLY A 166 17.24 -0.47 -1.38
N PHE A 167 16.97 -1.02 -2.55
CA PHE A 167 17.47 -0.52 -3.84
C PHE A 167 16.29 0.02 -4.68
N ARG A 168 16.51 1.13 -5.38
CA ARG A 168 15.46 1.80 -6.17
C ARG A 168 15.70 1.75 -7.67
N TYR A 169 16.89 1.35 -8.10
CA TYR A 169 17.30 1.44 -9.50
C TYR A 169 17.51 0.08 -10.15
N GLU A 170 17.62 -0.97 -9.35
CA GLU A 170 17.76 -2.35 -9.82
C GLU A 170 16.42 -3.07 -9.70
N VAL A 171 16.20 -4.08 -10.52
CA VAL A 171 15.07 -4.98 -10.46
C VAL A 171 15.53 -6.42 -10.35
N ILE A 172 14.71 -7.25 -9.76
CA ILE A 172 14.87 -8.71 -9.76
C ILE A 172 14.01 -9.25 -10.88
N ASP A 173 14.62 -9.93 -11.85
CA ASP A 173 13.87 -10.64 -12.90
C ASP A 173 12.87 -11.59 -12.25
N MET A 174 11.59 -11.33 -12.45
CA MET A 174 10.54 -12.06 -11.75
C MET A 174 10.30 -13.43 -12.37
N GLN A 175 10.85 -14.46 -11.73
CA GLN A 175 10.65 -15.85 -12.13
C GLN A 175 9.54 -16.55 -11.33
N TYR A 176 9.20 -16.01 -10.18
CA TYR A 176 8.21 -16.57 -9.28
C TYR A 176 7.58 -15.46 -8.44
N CYS A 177 6.27 -15.49 -8.27
CA CYS A 177 5.56 -14.70 -7.28
C CYS A 177 4.18 -15.33 -7.05
N ASP A 178 3.87 -15.66 -5.81
CA ASP A 178 2.57 -16.23 -5.41
C ASP A 178 1.70 -15.20 -4.67
N MET A 179 1.95 -13.90 -4.88
CA MET A 179 1.15 -12.86 -4.24
C MET A 179 -0.09 -12.46 -5.03
N LEU A 180 -0.04 -12.54 -6.39
CA LEU A 180 -1.15 -12.11 -7.24
C LEU A 180 -1.75 -13.29 -8.01
N SER A 181 -1.12 -13.72 -9.07
CA SER A 181 -1.59 -14.75 -10.02
C SER A 181 -0.38 -15.43 -10.64
N PRO A 182 -0.47 -16.72 -11.00
CA PRO A 182 0.58 -17.40 -11.79
C PRO A 182 0.87 -16.70 -13.13
N LEU A 183 -0.07 -15.92 -13.64
CA LEU A 183 0.11 -15.13 -14.86
C LEU A 183 1.16 -14.03 -14.69
N LEU A 184 1.38 -13.49 -13.47
CA LEU A 184 2.31 -12.39 -13.24
C LEU A 184 3.77 -12.73 -13.57
N PRO A 185 4.36 -13.81 -13.05
CA PRO A 185 5.73 -14.18 -13.43
C PRO A 185 5.84 -14.58 -14.92
N GLU A 186 4.83 -15.21 -15.51
CA GLU A 186 4.82 -15.51 -16.95
C GLU A 186 4.86 -14.23 -17.79
N LEU A 187 3.99 -13.26 -17.48
CA LEU A 187 3.94 -11.95 -18.14
C LEU A 187 5.29 -11.23 -17.99
N ALA A 188 5.87 -11.22 -16.80
CA ALA A 188 7.16 -10.58 -16.55
C ALA A 188 8.30 -11.20 -17.36
N GLN A 189 8.38 -12.54 -17.38
CA GLN A 189 9.41 -13.25 -18.12
C GLN A 189 9.31 -13.04 -19.63
N LYS A 190 8.11 -13.18 -20.21
CA LYS A 190 7.89 -12.93 -21.64
C LYS A 190 8.19 -11.48 -22.02
N THR A 191 7.80 -10.53 -21.15
CA THR A 191 8.14 -9.11 -21.33
C THR A 191 9.64 -8.84 -21.27
N THR A 192 10.35 -9.48 -20.35
CA THR A 192 11.82 -9.38 -20.26
C THR A 192 12.49 -9.89 -21.53
N ILE A 193 12.07 -11.07 -22.02
CA ILE A 193 12.60 -11.67 -23.25
C ILE A 193 12.33 -10.74 -24.45
N TRP A 194 11.11 -10.26 -24.61
CA TRP A 194 10.72 -9.33 -25.66
C TRP A 194 11.56 -8.05 -25.63
N ALA A 195 11.69 -7.43 -24.45
CA ALA A 195 12.43 -6.17 -24.31
C ALA A 195 13.93 -6.32 -24.67
N ARG A 196 14.54 -7.47 -24.33
CA ARG A 196 15.92 -7.81 -24.68
C ARG A 196 16.08 -8.08 -26.17
N GLN A 197 15.19 -8.88 -26.77
CA GLN A 197 15.22 -9.24 -28.20
C GLN A 197 15.08 -8.03 -29.10
N HIS A 198 14.22 -7.08 -28.74
CA HIS A 198 14.01 -5.86 -29.50
C HIS A 198 14.94 -4.70 -29.06
N GLY A 199 15.79 -4.91 -28.05
CA GLY A 199 16.71 -3.88 -27.56
C GLY A 199 16.02 -2.61 -27.03
N VAL A 200 14.79 -2.75 -26.47
CA VAL A 200 13.96 -1.63 -26.03
C VAL A 200 14.51 -1.04 -24.73
N PRO A 201 14.83 0.25 -24.66
CA PRO A 201 15.43 0.84 -23.47
C PRO A 201 14.40 1.02 -22.33
N TYR A 202 14.82 0.68 -21.10
CA TYR A 202 14.07 1.09 -19.89
C TYR A 202 14.33 2.56 -19.57
N PHE A 203 13.41 3.17 -18.81
CA PHE A 203 13.53 4.57 -18.38
C PHE A 203 14.57 4.74 -17.27
N LYS A 204 15.58 5.52 -17.54
CA LYS A 204 16.65 5.87 -16.61
C LYS A 204 16.34 7.19 -15.92
N PHE A 205 15.97 7.12 -14.65
CA PHE A 205 15.46 8.26 -13.90
C PHE A 205 16.46 9.43 -13.79
N ARG A 206 17.75 9.12 -13.65
CA ARG A 206 18.80 10.15 -13.54
C ARG A 206 19.07 10.88 -14.86
N GLU A 207 18.94 10.18 -15.97
CA GLU A 207 19.18 10.68 -17.32
C GLU A 207 17.91 11.27 -17.93
N ASN A 208 16.76 11.01 -17.32
CA ASN A 208 15.43 11.32 -17.85
C ASN A 208 15.26 10.85 -19.29
N SER A 209 15.71 9.64 -19.58
CA SER A 209 15.76 9.03 -20.92
C SER A 209 15.34 7.57 -20.89
N GLY A 210 14.90 7.05 -22.04
CA GLY A 210 14.40 5.67 -22.20
C GLY A 210 12.89 5.62 -22.38
N PHE A 211 12.35 4.40 -22.54
CA PHE A 211 10.95 4.21 -22.95
C PHE A 211 10.12 3.44 -21.90
N LEU A 212 10.53 2.21 -21.54
CA LEU A 212 9.73 1.33 -20.66
C LEU A 212 9.84 1.75 -19.18
N ARG A 213 8.71 1.93 -18.51
CA ARG A 213 8.67 2.36 -17.10
C ARG A 213 8.12 1.30 -16.18
N LEU A 214 6.85 0.92 -16.38
CA LEU A 214 6.13 0.01 -15.48
C LEU A 214 5.31 -1.00 -16.29
N LEU A 215 5.16 -2.19 -15.73
CA LEU A 215 4.25 -3.21 -16.19
C LEU A 215 3.31 -3.56 -15.05
N THR A 216 2.02 -3.30 -15.21
CA THR A 216 1.02 -3.57 -14.18
C THR A 216 0.11 -4.70 -14.62
N LEU A 217 -0.13 -5.65 -13.70
CA LEU A 217 -1.20 -6.64 -13.83
C LEU A 217 -2.24 -6.37 -12.73
N ARG A 218 -3.49 -6.26 -13.13
CA ARG A 218 -4.66 -6.28 -12.26
C ARG A 218 -5.48 -7.54 -12.51
N VAL A 219 -6.02 -8.10 -11.44
CA VAL A 219 -6.88 -9.31 -11.50
C VAL A 219 -8.07 -9.09 -10.57
N GLY A 220 -9.27 -9.25 -11.07
CA GLY A 220 -10.47 -9.27 -10.25
C GLY A 220 -10.51 -10.54 -9.40
N SER A 221 -10.49 -10.38 -8.09
CA SER A 221 -10.40 -11.53 -7.15
C SER A 221 -11.64 -12.44 -7.21
N ARG A 222 -12.80 -11.88 -7.53
CA ARG A 222 -14.06 -12.62 -7.65
C ARG A 222 -14.53 -12.78 -9.10
N THR A 223 -14.06 -11.94 -10.00
CA THR A 223 -14.45 -11.97 -11.42
C THR A 223 -13.45 -12.72 -12.29
N SER A 224 -12.21 -12.87 -11.80
CA SER A 224 -11.08 -13.41 -12.56
C SER A 224 -10.75 -12.60 -13.83
N GLU A 225 -11.34 -11.42 -14.00
CA GLU A 225 -10.96 -10.50 -15.07
C GLU A 225 -9.52 -10.05 -14.92
N THR A 226 -8.86 -9.82 -16.05
CA THR A 226 -7.46 -9.40 -16.08
C THR A 226 -7.29 -8.12 -16.88
N MET A 227 -6.46 -7.20 -16.37
CA MET A 227 -6.06 -5.99 -17.06
C MET A 227 -4.55 -5.84 -16.99
N VAL A 228 -3.91 -5.70 -18.14
CA VAL A 228 -2.48 -5.35 -18.25
C VAL A 228 -2.35 -3.88 -18.63
N ILE A 229 -1.40 -3.20 -18.00
CA ILE A 229 -1.05 -1.81 -18.31
C ILE A 229 0.45 -1.76 -18.57
N LEU A 230 0.84 -1.43 -19.80
CA LEU A 230 2.22 -1.11 -20.14
C LEU A 230 2.40 0.41 -20.06
N THR A 231 3.23 0.85 -19.14
CA THR A 231 3.50 2.28 -18.93
C THR A 231 4.84 2.66 -19.55
N THR A 232 4.83 3.70 -20.37
CA THR A 232 6.01 4.21 -21.10
C THR A 232 6.20 5.70 -20.89
N THR A 233 7.29 6.24 -21.42
CA THR A 233 7.45 7.68 -21.62
C THR A 233 6.76 8.14 -22.91
N GLY A 234 6.48 9.43 -23.02
CA GLY A 234 5.82 10.04 -24.18
C GLY A 234 6.79 10.38 -25.32
N VAL A 235 7.64 9.43 -25.72
CA VAL A 235 8.52 9.60 -26.90
C VAL A 235 7.97 8.81 -28.08
N ASP A 236 7.88 9.44 -29.25
CA ASP A 236 7.28 8.83 -30.46
C ASP A 236 8.24 7.88 -31.17
N SER A 237 9.54 8.15 -31.05
CA SER A 237 10.61 7.43 -31.76
C SER A 237 11.68 6.96 -30.76
N ILE A 238 11.91 5.65 -30.71
CA ILE A 238 12.76 4.99 -29.73
C ILE A 238 14.02 4.47 -30.44
N ALA A 239 15.18 4.91 -29.98
CA ALA A 239 16.45 4.33 -30.37
C ALA A 239 16.65 2.99 -29.64
N LEU A 240 16.88 1.93 -30.39
CA LEU A 240 17.08 0.57 -29.88
C LEU A 240 18.57 0.28 -29.64
N ALA A 241 18.86 -0.80 -28.95
CA ALA A 241 20.22 -1.18 -28.58
C ALA A 241 21.13 -1.47 -29.81
N ASP A 242 20.57 -1.89 -30.93
CA ASP A 242 21.29 -2.14 -32.19
C ASP A 242 21.54 -0.88 -33.01
N GLY A 243 21.12 0.30 -32.51
CA GLY A 243 21.25 1.58 -33.20
C GLY A 243 20.12 1.89 -34.19
N SER A 244 19.19 0.97 -34.42
CA SER A 244 17.98 1.23 -35.20
C SER A 244 16.97 2.08 -34.42
N THR A 245 15.92 2.52 -35.10
CA THR A 245 14.88 3.34 -34.48
C THR A 245 13.50 2.77 -34.85
N GLN A 246 12.64 2.66 -33.84
CA GLN A 246 11.24 2.24 -34.05
C GLN A 246 10.26 3.26 -33.43
N SER A 247 9.04 3.29 -33.95
CA SER A 247 7.97 4.09 -33.36
C SER A 247 7.43 3.46 -32.09
N ALA A 248 6.98 4.26 -31.14
CA ALA A 248 6.35 3.78 -29.92
C ALA A 248 5.17 2.85 -30.19
N ILE A 249 4.32 3.23 -31.15
CA ILE A 249 3.14 2.40 -31.50
C ILE A 249 3.55 1.03 -32.07
N SER A 250 4.59 0.97 -32.92
CA SER A 250 5.07 -0.32 -33.46
C SER A 250 5.61 -1.23 -32.35
N LEU A 251 6.30 -0.69 -31.36
CA LEU A 251 6.77 -1.48 -30.21
C LEU A 251 5.61 -1.97 -29.34
N VAL A 252 4.57 -1.15 -29.13
CA VAL A 252 3.37 -1.57 -28.39
C VAL A 252 2.62 -2.67 -29.15
N GLU A 253 2.49 -2.58 -30.46
CA GLU A 253 1.90 -3.63 -31.31
C GLU A 253 2.71 -4.94 -31.29
N SER A 254 4.04 -4.84 -31.29
CA SER A 254 4.92 -5.99 -31.10
C SER A 254 4.70 -6.63 -29.72
N PHE A 255 4.62 -5.82 -28.65
CA PHE A 255 4.31 -6.30 -27.30
C PHE A 255 2.97 -7.03 -27.24
N GLU A 256 1.91 -6.49 -27.86
CA GLU A 256 0.61 -7.16 -27.95
C GLU A 256 0.71 -8.55 -28.62
N ASN A 257 1.45 -8.63 -29.72
CA ASN A 257 1.52 -9.84 -30.55
C ASN A 257 2.47 -10.90 -29.96
N GLU A 258 3.62 -10.49 -29.45
CA GLU A 258 4.69 -11.39 -29.05
C GLU A 258 4.69 -11.70 -27.54
N VAL A 259 4.03 -10.85 -26.72
CA VAL A 259 3.89 -11.08 -25.29
C VAL A 259 2.47 -11.46 -24.92
N LEU A 260 1.48 -10.55 -25.11
CA LEU A 260 0.14 -10.75 -24.56
C LEU A 260 -0.61 -11.91 -25.22
N LYS A 261 -0.52 -12.06 -26.55
CA LYS A 261 -1.14 -13.17 -27.26
C LYS A 261 -0.47 -14.54 -27.03
N GLN A 262 0.72 -14.54 -26.44
CA GLN A 262 1.49 -15.76 -26.14
C GLN A 262 1.35 -16.20 -24.67
N LEU A 263 0.58 -15.50 -23.86
CA LEU A 263 0.31 -15.89 -22.48
C LEU A 263 -0.55 -17.14 -22.42
N SER A 264 -0.36 -17.93 -21.36
CA SER A 264 -1.13 -19.17 -21.11
C SER A 264 -2.63 -18.91 -20.90
N GLN A 265 -2.99 -17.68 -20.54
CA GLN A 265 -4.36 -17.23 -20.36
C GLN A 265 -4.56 -15.90 -21.10
N PRO A 266 -5.72 -15.70 -21.78
CA PRO A 266 -6.02 -14.47 -22.47
C PRO A 266 -6.16 -13.30 -21.44
N ILE A 267 -5.73 -12.12 -21.86
CA ILE A 267 -5.92 -10.88 -21.11
C ILE A 267 -7.28 -10.27 -21.47
N GLY A 268 -8.05 -9.89 -20.45
CA GLY A 268 -9.37 -9.26 -20.64
C GLY A 268 -9.30 -7.86 -21.20
N SER A 269 -8.29 -7.05 -20.77
CA SER A 269 -8.06 -5.72 -21.32
C SER A 269 -6.59 -5.32 -21.28
N PHE A 270 -6.20 -4.47 -22.22
CA PHE A 270 -4.85 -3.94 -22.30
C PHE A 270 -4.85 -2.42 -22.49
N TYR A 271 -4.06 -1.76 -21.66
CA TYR A 271 -3.80 -0.33 -21.73
C TYR A 271 -2.35 -0.05 -22.05
N TRP A 272 -2.13 0.89 -22.95
CA TRP A 272 -0.89 1.60 -23.09
C TRP A 272 -1.01 2.96 -22.40
N SER A 273 -0.27 3.16 -21.32
CA SER A 273 -0.26 4.40 -20.55
C SER A 273 1.03 5.17 -20.79
N ILE A 274 0.92 6.44 -21.07
CA ILE A 274 2.03 7.34 -21.32
C ILE A 274 2.17 8.29 -20.12
N ILE A 275 3.36 8.32 -19.50
CA ILE A 275 3.67 9.25 -18.42
C ILE A 275 4.57 10.37 -18.95
N ASN A 276 4.03 11.58 -18.98
CA ASN A 276 4.75 12.81 -19.28
C ASN A 276 5.10 13.55 -18.00
N ALA A 277 6.31 13.28 -17.46
CA ALA A 277 6.82 13.94 -16.26
C ALA A 277 7.79 15.07 -16.67
N GLN A 278 7.41 16.32 -16.41
CA GLN A 278 8.27 17.48 -16.60
C GLN A 278 8.56 18.13 -15.24
N LYS A 279 9.83 18.52 -15.03
CA LYS A 279 10.24 19.19 -13.79
C LYS A 279 9.43 20.48 -13.58
N GLY A 280 8.74 20.59 -12.44
CA GLY A 280 7.94 21.77 -12.09
C GLY A 280 6.52 21.80 -12.69
N ARG A 281 6.09 20.73 -13.35
CA ARG A 281 4.70 20.55 -13.82
C ARG A 281 4.07 19.33 -13.18
N GLN A 282 2.75 19.30 -13.13
CA GLN A 282 2.02 18.11 -12.73
C GLN A 282 2.29 17.00 -13.75
N THR A 283 2.54 15.78 -13.26
CA THR A 283 2.72 14.61 -14.12
C THR A 283 1.40 14.31 -14.83
N GLU A 284 1.45 14.26 -16.14
CA GLU A 284 0.31 13.90 -16.97
C GLU A 284 0.38 12.41 -17.29
N VAL A 285 -0.77 11.72 -17.17
CA VAL A 285 -0.93 10.32 -17.57
C VAL A 285 -1.98 10.27 -18.68
N ILE A 286 -1.60 9.72 -19.83
CA ILE A 286 -2.48 9.55 -20.99
C ILE A 286 -2.69 8.05 -21.19
N ASP A 287 -3.94 7.60 -21.10
CA ASP A 287 -4.31 6.20 -21.23
C ASP A 287 -4.92 5.91 -22.60
N HIS A 288 -4.37 4.91 -23.28
CA HIS A 288 -4.87 4.38 -24.53
C HIS A 288 -5.37 2.95 -24.30
N LEU A 289 -6.70 2.76 -24.30
CA LEU A 289 -7.26 1.40 -24.34
C LEU A 289 -6.95 0.78 -25.69
N ARG A 290 -6.16 -0.28 -25.70
CA ARG A 290 -5.75 -1.01 -26.90
C ARG A 290 -6.76 -2.08 -27.31
N PHE A 291 -7.28 -2.81 -26.32
CA PHE A 291 -8.39 -3.76 -26.50
C PHE A 291 -9.06 -4.09 -25.17
N GLY A 292 -10.25 -4.67 -25.24
CA GLY A 292 -11.01 -5.18 -24.11
C GLY A 292 -11.86 -4.14 -23.41
N SER A 293 -12.19 -4.39 -22.14
CA SER A 293 -13.02 -3.50 -21.31
C SER A 293 -12.23 -2.27 -20.83
N PRO A 294 -12.83 -1.07 -20.79
CA PRO A 294 -12.21 0.11 -20.20
C PRO A 294 -12.06 0.04 -18.68
N VAL A 295 -12.74 -0.88 -18.03
CA VAL A 295 -12.71 -1.08 -16.57
C VAL A 295 -12.47 -2.55 -16.24
N LEU A 296 -11.92 -2.81 -15.07
CA LEU A 296 -11.89 -4.14 -14.47
C LEU A 296 -13.04 -4.20 -13.47
N HIS A 297 -13.89 -5.21 -13.62
CA HIS A 297 -14.99 -5.42 -12.69
C HIS A 297 -14.52 -6.22 -11.47
N GLU A 298 -14.99 -5.81 -10.31
CA GLU A 298 -14.76 -6.52 -9.06
C GLU A 298 -16.04 -6.55 -8.24
N LYS A 299 -16.15 -7.53 -7.35
CA LYS A 299 -17.29 -7.70 -6.45
C LYS A 299 -16.80 -7.84 -5.02
N MET A 300 -17.45 -7.15 -4.09
CA MET A 300 -17.20 -7.30 -2.66
C MET A 300 -18.49 -7.70 -1.94
N VAL A 301 -18.43 -8.72 -1.10
CA VAL A 301 -19.58 -9.20 -0.32
C VAL A 301 -19.50 -8.65 1.09
N MET A 302 -20.41 -7.72 1.44
CA MET A 302 -20.36 -7.03 2.74
C MET A 302 -20.85 -7.91 3.89
N THR A 303 -21.99 -8.62 3.72
CA THR A 303 -22.53 -9.54 4.74
C THR A 303 -23.01 -10.85 4.12
N THR A 304 -23.86 -10.76 3.12
CA THR A 304 -24.40 -11.87 2.32
C THR A 304 -24.31 -11.54 0.84
N GLU A 305 -24.58 -12.47 -0.05
CA GLU A 305 -24.59 -12.24 -1.49
C GLU A 305 -25.60 -11.14 -1.90
N ASP A 306 -26.70 -10.99 -1.16
CA ASP A 306 -27.69 -9.92 -1.39
C ASP A 306 -27.13 -8.51 -1.04
N HIS A 307 -26.04 -8.46 -0.27
CA HIS A 307 -25.31 -7.23 0.05
C HIS A 307 -23.94 -7.21 -0.65
N ALA A 308 -23.91 -7.62 -1.89
CA ALA A 308 -22.71 -7.52 -2.72
C ALA A 308 -22.66 -6.16 -3.41
N LEU A 309 -21.48 -5.55 -3.37
CA LEU A 309 -21.17 -4.31 -4.08
C LEU A 309 -20.35 -4.63 -5.33
N HIS A 310 -20.75 -4.04 -6.44
CA HIS A 310 -20.07 -4.16 -7.73
C HIS A 310 -19.26 -2.91 -8.00
N TYR A 311 -18.01 -3.10 -8.40
CA TYR A 311 -17.07 -2.01 -8.65
C TYR A 311 -16.55 -2.06 -10.08
N GLU A 312 -16.47 -0.90 -10.69
CA GLU A 312 -15.70 -0.65 -11.90
C GLU A 312 -14.40 0.02 -11.50
N ILE A 313 -13.27 -0.61 -11.80
CA ILE A 313 -11.94 -0.15 -11.40
C ILE A 313 -11.20 0.34 -12.64
N LEU A 314 -10.92 1.64 -12.68
CA LEU A 314 -10.11 2.26 -13.73
C LEU A 314 -8.63 1.82 -13.64
N PRO A 315 -7.85 1.91 -14.74
CA PRO A 315 -6.48 1.42 -14.80
C PRO A 315 -5.59 1.86 -13.63
N HIS A 316 -5.66 3.13 -13.24
CA HIS A 316 -4.83 3.71 -12.19
C HIS A 316 -5.58 3.97 -10.87
N ALA A 317 -6.89 3.68 -10.81
CA ALA A 317 -7.67 3.90 -9.59
C ALA A 317 -7.12 3.09 -8.42
N PHE A 318 -7.10 3.71 -7.24
CA PHE A 318 -6.84 3.00 -6.00
C PHE A 318 -7.99 2.04 -5.71
N PHE A 319 -7.67 0.83 -5.36
CA PHE A 319 -8.57 -0.15 -4.80
C PHE A 319 -7.79 -0.99 -3.79
N GLN A 320 -8.40 -1.41 -2.69
CA GLN A 320 -7.70 -2.18 -1.66
C GLN A 320 -7.03 -3.41 -2.28
N PRO A 321 -5.73 -3.60 -2.08
CA PRO A 321 -4.95 -4.59 -2.83
C PRO A 321 -5.28 -6.05 -2.52
N ASN A 322 -6.09 -6.31 -1.50
CA ASN A 322 -6.62 -7.61 -1.12
C ASN A 322 -8.13 -7.50 -0.95
N THR A 323 -8.89 -7.79 -2.01
CA THR A 323 -10.35 -7.65 -2.05
C THR A 323 -11.03 -8.45 -0.95
N LEU A 324 -10.66 -9.72 -0.77
CA LEU A 324 -11.32 -10.61 0.20
C LEU A 324 -11.07 -10.18 1.64
N GLN A 325 -9.88 -9.69 1.94
CA GLN A 325 -9.57 -9.18 3.28
C GLN A 325 -10.11 -7.76 3.49
N ALA A 326 -10.29 -6.95 2.44
CA ALA A 326 -10.99 -5.67 2.51
C ALA A 326 -12.46 -5.87 2.90
N GLU A 327 -13.13 -6.92 2.44
CA GLU A 327 -14.45 -7.30 2.93
C GLU A 327 -14.46 -7.54 4.45
N VAL A 328 -13.40 -8.19 4.98
CA VAL A 328 -13.24 -8.40 6.42
C VAL A 328 -13.03 -7.09 7.15
N LEU A 329 -12.18 -6.20 6.61
CA LEU A 329 -11.93 -4.87 7.17
C LEU A 329 -13.24 -4.05 7.25
N TYR A 330 -13.99 -3.96 6.16
CA TYR A 330 -15.22 -3.18 6.12
C TYR A 330 -16.35 -3.79 6.96
N ARG A 331 -16.45 -5.13 7.04
CA ARG A 331 -17.33 -5.80 8.02
C ARG A 331 -16.93 -5.48 9.46
N THR A 332 -15.64 -5.32 9.74
CA THR A 332 -15.16 -4.90 11.05
C THR A 332 -15.59 -3.48 11.36
N VAL A 333 -15.46 -2.55 10.39
CA VAL A 333 -15.95 -1.16 10.51
C VAL A 333 -17.47 -1.16 10.79
N LEU A 334 -18.26 -1.88 10.00
CA LEU A 334 -19.70 -2.01 10.20
C LEU A 334 -20.05 -2.61 11.58
N SER A 335 -19.29 -3.60 12.04
CA SER A 335 -19.47 -4.23 13.36
C SER A 335 -19.20 -3.26 14.51
N HIS A 336 -18.14 -2.45 14.39
CA HIS A 336 -17.80 -1.41 15.36
C HIS A 336 -18.87 -0.30 15.40
N ALA A 337 -19.46 0.01 14.26
CA ALA A 337 -20.51 1.02 14.15
C ALA A 337 -21.85 0.56 14.79
N ARG A 338 -22.22 -0.72 14.67
CA ARG A 338 -23.54 -1.24 15.06
C ARG A 338 -23.97 -0.93 16.49
N GLY A 339 -23.02 -0.92 17.44
CA GLY A 339 -23.30 -0.62 18.85
C GLY A 339 -23.61 0.86 19.13
N HIS A 340 -23.36 1.73 18.17
CA HIS A 340 -23.33 3.18 18.33
C HIS A 340 -24.24 3.93 17.38
N MET A 341 -25.00 3.23 16.56
CA MET A 341 -25.89 3.86 15.57
C MET A 341 -27.31 3.25 15.63
N ALA A 342 -28.29 4.12 15.52
CA ALA A 342 -29.66 3.74 15.31
C ALA A 342 -29.91 3.31 13.84
N PRO A 343 -31.00 2.61 13.52
CA PRO A 343 -31.38 2.40 12.13
C PRO A 343 -31.44 3.71 11.36
N LYS A 344 -30.84 3.75 10.18
CA LYS A 344 -30.75 4.94 9.29
C LYS A 344 -29.89 6.10 9.81
N THR A 345 -29.14 5.95 10.90
CA THR A 345 -28.14 6.96 11.28
C THR A 345 -27.27 7.31 10.06
N PRO A 346 -27.15 8.60 9.68
CA PRO A 346 -26.32 8.98 8.55
C PRO A 346 -24.83 8.85 8.89
N VAL A 347 -24.01 8.67 7.87
CA VAL A 347 -22.57 8.45 7.99
C VAL A 347 -21.81 9.57 7.27
N LEU A 348 -20.74 10.03 7.90
CA LEU A 348 -19.77 10.91 7.27
C LEU A 348 -18.48 10.12 7.06
N ASP A 349 -18.11 9.90 5.80
CA ASP A 349 -16.91 9.12 5.39
C ASP A 349 -15.85 10.09 4.88
N LEU A 350 -14.77 10.26 5.66
CA LEU A 350 -13.67 11.15 5.33
C LEU A 350 -12.49 10.36 4.77
N TYR A 351 -11.90 10.87 3.69
CA TYR A 351 -10.87 10.20 2.89
C TYR A 351 -11.42 8.95 2.20
N CYS A 352 -12.61 9.09 1.61
CA CYS A 352 -13.41 7.96 1.15
C CYS A 352 -12.84 7.23 -0.08
N GLY A 353 -11.86 7.79 -0.79
CA GLY A 353 -11.31 7.22 -2.01
C GLY A 353 -12.39 6.93 -3.05
N THR A 354 -12.49 5.67 -3.48
CA THR A 354 -13.54 5.20 -4.41
C THR A 354 -14.88 4.90 -3.74
N GLY A 355 -15.09 5.38 -2.51
CA GLY A 355 -16.36 5.33 -1.78
C GLY A 355 -16.68 3.97 -1.14
N THR A 356 -15.72 3.10 -0.95
CA THR A 356 -15.95 1.72 -0.48
C THR A 356 -16.61 1.64 0.89
N ILE A 357 -16.22 2.50 1.84
CA ILE A 357 -16.82 2.56 3.18
C ILE A 357 -18.23 3.14 3.09
N ALA A 358 -18.42 4.29 2.43
CA ALA A 358 -19.74 4.91 2.25
C ALA A 358 -20.74 3.95 1.58
N LEU A 359 -20.33 3.25 0.52
CA LEU A 359 -21.15 2.24 -0.16
C LEU A 359 -21.49 1.06 0.76
N SER A 360 -20.56 0.65 1.63
CA SER A 360 -20.77 -0.43 2.61
C SER A 360 -21.86 -0.08 3.64
N PHE A 361 -21.99 1.19 4.01
CA PHE A 361 -23.09 1.66 4.85
C PHE A 361 -24.39 1.87 4.05
N ALA A 362 -24.29 2.41 2.84
CA ALA A 362 -25.45 2.70 2.00
C ALA A 362 -26.22 1.44 1.60
N ILE A 363 -25.54 0.33 1.30
CA ILE A 363 -26.21 -0.95 0.99
C ILE A 363 -27.01 -1.50 2.19
N HIS A 364 -26.71 -1.03 3.41
CA HIS A 364 -27.48 -1.34 4.62
C HIS A 364 -28.54 -0.27 4.95
N GLY A 365 -28.80 0.67 4.04
CA GLY A 365 -29.86 1.68 4.15
C GLY A 365 -29.47 2.95 4.90
N HIS A 366 -28.20 3.19 5.15
CA HIS A 366 -27.69 4.42 5.76
C HIS A 366 -27.37 5.46 4.68
N LYS A 367 -27.80 6.70 4.86
CA LYS A 367 -27.32 7.80 4.03
C LYS A 367 -25.88 8.14 4.37
N ALA A 368 -25.12 8.61 3.40
CA ALA A 368 -23.73 8.98 3.62
C ALA A 368 -23.34 10.30 2.95
N ILE A 369 -22.41 11.01 3.56
CA ILE A 369 -21.63 12.07 2.93
C ILE A 369 -20.20 11.55 2.85
N ALA A 370 -19.58 11.61 1.67
CA ALA A 370 -18.26 11.07 1.41
C ALA A 370 -17.35 12.14 0.81
N ILE A 371 -16.16 12.33 1.40
CA ILE A 371 -15.23 13.40 1.04
C ILE A 371 -13.86 12.81 0.71
N ASP A 372 -13.30 13.18 -0.45
CA ASP A 372 -11.92 12.89 -0.81
C ASP A 372 -11.31 14.03 -1.62
N ILE A 373 -9.99 14.18 -1.53
CA ILE A 373 -9.26 15.21 -2.26
C ILE A 373 -9.14 14.87 -3.75
N GLU A 374 -9.08 13.58 -4.08
CA GLU A 374 -8.85 13.10 -5.44
C GLU A 374 -10.14 13.11 -6.27
N LYS A 375 -10.25 14.12 -7.17
CA LYS A 375 -11.43 14.30 -8.01
C LYS A 375 -11.77 13.04 -8.82
N GLN A 376 -10.77 12.36 -9.38
CA GLN A 376 -10.99 11.15 -10.15
C GLN A 376 -11.53 9.99 -9.29
N ALA A 377 -11.07 9.87 -8.04
CA ALA A 377 -11.60 8.87 -7.11
C ALA A 377 -13.08 9.14 -6.81
N ILE A 378 -13.46 10.40 -6.60
CA ILE A 378 -14.86 10.80 -6.39
C ILE A 378 -15.73 10.56 -7.62
N GLU A 379 -15.22 10.81 -8.83
CA GLU A 379 -15.95 10.49 -10.07
C GLU A 379 -16.19 8.98 -10.18
N ASN A 380 -15.18 8.16 -9.90
CA ASN A 380 -15.32 6.71 -9.87
C ASN A 380 -16.25 6.22 -8.74
N ALA A 381 -16.21 6.88 -7.56
CA ALA A 381 -17.13 6.57 -6.45
C ALA A 381 -18.61 6.83 -6.83
N ARG A 382 -18.89 7.92 -7.54
CA ARG A 382 -20.24 8.21 -8.05
C ARG A 382 -20.71 7.17 -9.05
N GLU A 383 -19.82 6.71 -9.95
CA GLU A 383 -20.15 5.65 -10.89
C GLU A 383 -20.44 4.33 -10.17
N ASN A 384 -19.58 3.96 -9.22
CA ASN A 384 -19.80 2.78 -8.38
C ASN A 384 -21.12 2.87 -7.58
N ALA A 385 -21.50 4.06 -7.11
CA ALA A 385 -22.79 4.25 -6.44
C ALA A 385 -23.98 4.02 -7.41
N ARG A 386 -23.90 4.53 -8.65
CA ARG A 386 -24.90 4.29 -9.70
C ARG A 386 -25.03 2.82 -10.06
N ASN A 387 -23.91 2.14 -10.27
CA ASN A 387 -23.88 0.72 -10.63
C ASN A 387 -24.51 -0.16 -9.53
N ASN A 388 -24.49 0.30 -8.28
CA ASN A 388 -25.12 -0.37 -7.14
C ASN A 388 -26.51 0.20 -6.80
N ARG A 389 -27.06 1.18 -7.56
CA ARG A 389 -28.33 1.85 -7.31
C ARG A 389 -28.39 2.55 -5.94
N LEU A 390 -27.26 3.10 -5.51
CA LEU A 390 -27.08 3.77 -4.23
C LEU A 390 -26.80 5.27 -4.38
N GLU A 391 -26.86 5.82 -5.60
CA GLU A 391 -26.54 7.22 -5.90
C GLU A 391 -27.41 8.23 -5.15
N SER A 392 -28.66 7.86 -4.82
CA SER A 392 -29.56 8.71 -4.04
C SER A 392 -29.29 8.68 -2.53
N GLN A 393 -28.39 7.81 -2.07
CA GLN A 393 -28.06 7.64 -0.66
C GLN A 393 -26.71 8.28 -0.27
N ILE A 394 -25.88 8.69 -1.25
CA ILE A 394 -24.53 9.18 -0.96
C ILE A 394 -24.28 10.50 -1.67
N ASP A 395 -23.92 11.53 -0.90
CA ASP A 395 -23.45 12.81 -1.40
C ASP A 395 -21.92 12.83 -1.42
N PHE A 396 -21.32 12.95 -2.60
CA PHE A 396 -19.87 12.93 -2.79
C PHE A 396 -19.30 14.33 -3.02
N TYR A 397 -18.24 14.69 -2.29
CA TYR A 397 -17.54 15.96 -2.39
C TYR A 397 -16.07 15.74 -2.73
N ALA A 398 -15.59 16.42 -3.79
CA ALA A 398 -14.18 16.43 -4.18
C ALA A 398 -13.49 17.69 -3.65
N GLY A 399 -12.47 17.55 -2.84
CA GLY A 399 -11.68 18.65 -2.29
C GLY A 399 -10.98 18.31 -0.99
N ASP A 400 -10.17 19.25 -0.49
CA ASP A 400 -9.49 19.07 0.80
C ASP A 400 -10.54 18.88 1.91
N THR A 401 -10.33 17.85 2.74
CA THR A 401 -11.27 17.48 3.80
C THR A 401 -11.51 18.62 4.79
N ALA A 402 -10.48 19.38 5.16
CA ALA A 402 -10.64 20.49 6.09
C ALA A 402 -11.46 21.64 5.48
N ASP A 403 -11.24 21.93 4.20
CA ASP A 403 -11.94 23.01 3.50
C ASP A 403 -13.42 22.66 3.27
N ILE A 404 -13.70 21.42 2.83
CA ILE A 404 -15.07 20.96 2.64
C ILE A 404 -15.83 20.92 3.98
N LEU A 405 -15.24 20.34 5.04
CA LEU A 405 -15.87 20.32 6.36
C LEU A 405 -16.11 21.73 6.89
N LYS A 406 -15.14 22.64 6.73
CA LYS A 406 -15.31 24.03 7.13
C LYS A 406 -16.50 24.65 6.42
N LYS A 407 -16.61 24.51 5.09
CA LYS A 407 -17.72 25.02 4.31
C LYS A 407 -19.05 24.49 4.80
N LEU A 408 -19.20 23.17 4.93
CA LEU A 408 -20.42 22.53 5.38
C LEU A 408 -20.85 22.99 6.80
N LEU A 409 -19.89 23.11 7.72
CA LEU A 409 -20.15 23.61 9.07
C LEU A 409 -20.52 25.09 9.11
N ASP A 410 -19.91 25.91 8.27
CA ASP A 410 -20.20 27.34 8.19
C ASP A 410 -21.56 27.62 7.48
N GLU A 411 -22.03 26.69 6.63
CA GLU A 411 -23.39 26.66 6.04
C GLU A 411 -24.45 26.12 7.01
N HIS A 412 -24.10 25.96 8.31
CA HIS A 412 -25.00 25.49 9.37
C HIS A 412 -25.44 24.02 9.25
N ALA A 413 -24.69 23.18 8.55
CA ALA A 413 -24.94 21.76 8.56
C ALA A 413 -24.70 21.17 9.97
N ASP A 414 -25.70 20.48 10.50
CA ASP A 414 -25.61 19.78 11.77
C ASP A 414 -25.24 18.32 11.54
N PHE A 415 -24.08 17.94 12.04
CA PHE A 415 -23.56 16.58 11.95
C PHE A 415 -23.68 15.82 13.28
N SER A 416 -24.33 16.37 14.30
CA SER A 416 -24.33 15.78 15.67
C SER A 416 -24.86 14.35 15.71
N ASP A 417 -25.76 13.99 14.79
CA ASP A 417 -26.37 12.66 14.69
C ASP A 417 -25.69 11.74 13.66
N TYR A 418 -24.62 12.20 13.00
CA TYR A 418 -23.84 11.38 12.07
C TYR A 418 -22.86 10.47 12.80
N LEU A 419 -22.70 9.24 12.32
CA LEU A 419 -21.51 8.47 12.63
C LEU A 419 -20.35 8.98 11.76
N LEU A 420 -19.22 9.29 12.38
CA LEU A 420 -18.03 9.68 11.65
C LEU A 420 -17.13 8.46 11.42
N VAL A 421 -16.76 8.20 10.17
CA VAL A 421 -15.71 7.25 9.78
C VAL A 421 -14.58 8.03 9.15
N ILE A 422 -13.34 7.73 9.54
CA ILE A 422 -12.14 8.36 8.99
C ILE A 422 -11.13 7.29 8.61
N ASP A 423 -10.62 7.34 7.37
CA ASP A 423 -9.57 6.46 6.84
C ASP A 423 -8.44 7.31 6.23
N PRO A 424 -7.65 8.02 7.05
CA PRO A 424 -6.69 8.99 6.58
C PRO A 424 -5.46 8.32 5.94
N PRO A 425 -4.66 9.06 5.15
CA PRO A 425 -3.44 8.56 4.57
C PRO A 425 -2.41 8.19 5.67
N ARG A 426 -1.37 7.47 5.29
CA ARG A 426 -0.32 6.93 6.21
C ARG A 426 0.29 7.93 7.20
N ARG A 427 0.22 9.22 6.93
CA ARG A 427 0.70 10.29 7.83
C ARG A 427 -0.28 10.66 8.95
N GLY A 428 -1.48 10.06 8.99
CA GLY A 428 -2.54 10.42 9.92
C GLY A 428 -3.26 11.72 9.55
N LEU A 429 -3.98 12.29 10.48
CA LEU A 429 -4.76 13.51 10.32
C LEU A 429 -3.89 14.76 10.30
N LEU A 430 -4.11 15.62 9.31
CA LEU A 430 -3.53 16.96 9.33
C LEU A 430 -4.18 17.82 10.42
N PRO A 431 -3.44 18.74 11.06
CA PRO A 431 -3.97 19.61 12.11
C PRO A 431 -5.18 20.45 11.68
N THR A 432 -5.27 20.77 10.37
CA THR A 432 -6.41 21.50 9.79
C THR A 432 -7.67 20.64 9.76
N ALA A 433 -7.58 19.39 9.28
CA ALA A 433 -8.70 18.46 9.27
C ALA A 433 -9.12 18.07 10.70
N TYR A 434 -8.16 17.76 11.57
CA TYR A 434 -8.41 17.46 12.98
C TYR A 434 -9.24 18.54 13.66
N ARG A 435 -8.90 19.83 13.47
CA ARG A 435 -9.68 20.96 14.02
C ARG A 435 -11.13 20.98 13.56
N GLN A 436 -11.41 20.69 12.29
CA GLN A 436 -12.79 20.66 11.79
C GLN A 436 -13.56 19.46 12.36
N ILE A 437 -12.92 18.30 12.47
CA ILE A 437 -13.49 17.11 13.12
C ILE A 437 -13.89 17.43 14.55
N MET A 438 -13.04 18.10 15.32
CA MET A 438 -13.34 18.47 16.70
C MET A 438 -14.49 19.49 16.84
N ARG A 439 -14.68 20.38 15.83
CA ARG A 439 -15.84 21.30 15.79
C ARG A 439 -17.18 20.57 15.68
N MET A 440 -17.22 19.42 15.00
CA MET A 440 -18.44 18.64 14.80
C MET A 440 -18.97 17.96 16.07
N ARG A 441 -18.11 17.75 17.07
CA ARG A 441 -18.43 17.13 18.37
C ARG A 441 -19.11 15.76 18.24
N GLN A 442 -18.65 14.94 17.32
CA GLN A 442 -19.22 13.60 17.08
C GLN A 442 -19.26 12.76 18.36
N LYS A 443 -20.36 12.04 18.55
CA LYS A 443 -20.51 11.10 19.68
C LYS A 443 -19.60 9.89 19.51
N THR A 444 -19.51 9.40 18.28
CA THR A 444 -18.74 8.20 17.91
C THR A 444 -17.93 8.45 16.67
N ILE A 445 -16.67 8.04 16.70
CA ILE A 445 -15.76 8.04 15.56
C ILE A 445 -15.24 6.62 15.37
N ILE A 446 -15.33 6.12 14.15
CA ILE A 446 -14.62 4.90 13.73
C ILE A 446 -13.39 5.34 12.95
N TYR A 447 -12.21 5.04 13.49
CA TYR A 447 -10.93 5.38 12.86
C TYR A 447 -10.33 4.12 12.23
N VAL A 448 -10.10 4.13 10.93
CA VAL A 448 -9.35 3.11 10.19
C VAL A 448 -7.94 3.63 9.95
N SER A 449 -6.91 2.81 10.14
CA SER A 449 -5.53 3.24 9.96
C SER A 449 -4.66 2.14 9.39
N CYS A 450 -3.85 2.50 8.39
CA CYS A 450 -2.82 1.63 7.81
C CYS A 450 -1.42 1.84 8.43
N ASN A 451 -1.28 2.71 9.47
CA ASN A 451 -0.01 3.02 10.09
C ASN A 451 -0.13 3.14 11.62
N PRO A 452 0.41 2.17 12.39
CA PRO A 452 0.33 2.17 13.85
C PRO A 452 0.95 3.39 14.54
N GLU A 453 1.98 4.01 13.95
CA GLU A 453 2.67 5.17 14.55
C GLU A 453 1.78 6.42 14.49
N SER A 454 1.30 6.80 13.30
CA SER A 454 0.39 7.94 13.15
C SER A 454 -0.95 7.72 13.87
N LEU A 455 -1.43 6.48 13.91
CA LEU A 455 -2.62 6.12 14.70
C LEU A 455 -2.42 6.44 16.18
N ALA A 456 -1.31 5.99 16.78
CA ALA A 456 -1.05 6.25 18.20
C ALA A 456 -0.97 7.75 18.51
N GLU A 457 -0.32 8.53 17.64
CA GLU A 457 -0.25 10.00 17.78
C GLU A 457 -1.64 10.65 17.72
N ASP A 458 -2.49 10.24 16.79
CA ASP A 458 -3.84 10.78 16.63
C ASP A 458 -4.75 10.36 17.78
N LEU A 459 -4.67 9.10 18.23
CA LEU A 459 -5.45 8.60 19.38
C LEU A 459 -5.11 9.36 20.66
N LYS A 460 -3.83 9.73 20.86
CA LYS A 460 -3.42 10.57 21.99
C LYS A 460 -4.12 11.95 21.96
N LYS A 461 -4.18 12.59 20.77
CA LYS A 461 -4.88 13.88 20.60
C LYS A 461 -6.38 13.73 20.91
N PHE A 462 -7.04 12.71 20.36
CA PHE A 462 -8.44 12.45 20.64
C PHE A 462 -8.70 12.20 22.13
N SER A 463 -7.82 11.46 22.80
CA SER A 463 -7.94 11.22 24.25
C SER A 463 -7.80 12.49 25.07
N GLN A 464 -6.91 13.40 24.68
CA GLN A 464 -6.74 14.72 25.32
C GLN A 464 -7.96 15.63 25.11
N ASP A 465 -8.68 15.46 24.00
CA ASP A 465 -9.82 16.28 23.61
C ASP A 465 -11.17 15.63 23.97
N GLY A 466 -11.18 14.69 24.94
CA GLY A 466 -12.39 14.14 25.56
C GLY A 466 -13.00 12.94 24.84
N TYR A 467 -12.20 12.17 24.09
CA TYR A 467 -12.61 10.88 23.56
C TYR A 467 -11.99 9.73 24.34
N LYS A 468 -12.77 8.74 24.64
CA LYS A 468 -12.32 7.46 25.19
C LYS A 468 -12.14 6.46 24.05
N ILE A 469 -11.04 5.74 24.06
CA ILE A 469 -10.85 4.57 23.19
C ILE A 469 -11.66 3.43 23.77
N GLU A 470 -12.64 2.95 23.03
CA GLU A 470 -13.49 1.85 23.46
C GLU A 470 -12.97 0.51 22.97
N LYS A 471 -12.52 0.44 21.69
CA LYS A 471 -12.07 -0.80 21.07
C LYS A 471 -10.97 -0.55 20.05
N ILE A 472 -9.96 -1.41 20.03
CA ILE A 472 -8.88 -1.43 19.04
C ILE A 472 -8.83 -2.82 18.41
N GLN A 473 -9.15 -2.93 17.12
CA GLN A 473 -9.16 -4.17 16.37
C GLN A 473 -8.15 -4.12 15.21
N PRO A 474 -7.00 -4.77 15.33
CA PRO A 474 -6.10 -4.94 14.21
C PRO A 474 -6.58 -5.99 13.22
N VAL A 475 -6.31 -5.76 11.92
CA VAL A 475 -6.69 -6.64 10.80
C VAL A 475 -5.46 -6.81 9.89
N ASP A 476 -5.06 -8.05 9.63
CA ASP A 476 -3.97 -8.30 8.69
C ASP A 476 -4.47 -8.30 7.25
N MET A 477 -4.29 -7.17 6.56
CA MET A 477 -4.65 -7.00 5.16
C MET A 477 -3.62 -7.58 4.19
N LEU A 478 -2.33 -7.55 4.57
CA LEU A 478 -1.22 -7.87 3.68
C LEU A 478 -0.25 -8.85 4.33
N PRO A 479 -0.54 -10.16 4.30
CA PRO A 479 0.38 -11.20 4.74
C PRO A 479 1.79 -11.03 4.18
N HIS A 480 2.79 -11.50 4.92
CA HIS A 480 4.21 -11.43 4.56
C HIS A 480 4.82 -10.03 4.51
N THR A 481 4.09 -8.99 4.86
CA THR A 481 4.57 -7.60 4.96
C THR A 481 4.41 -7.07 6.39
N ALA A 482 5.05 -5.95 6.71
CA ALA A 482 4.89 -5.28 8.02
C ALA A 482 3.62 -4.40 8.10
N HIS A 483 2.83 -4.32 7.03
CA HIS A 483 1.62 -3.51 7.04
C HIS A 483 0.55 -4.12 7.94
N LEU A 484 -0.18 -3.24 8.63
CA LEU A 484 -1.27 -3.60 9.53
C LEU A 484 -2.36 -2.53 9.39
N GLU A 485 -3.60 -2.98 9.17
CA GLU A 485 -4.77 -2.13 9.30
C GLU A 485 -5.32 -2.24 10.73
N THR A 486 -5.86 -1.15 11.24
CA THR A 486 -6.42 -1.12 12.59
C THR A 486 -7.71 -0.31 12.60
N VAL A 487 -8.79 -0.89 13.11
CA VAL A 487 -10.08 -0.22 13.30
C VAL A 487 -10.21 0.14 14.77
N VAL A 488 -10.46 1.41 15.06
CA VAL A 488 -10.59 1.94 16.43
C VAL A 488 -11.96 2.61 16.59
N THR A 489 -12.63 2.31 17.70
CA THR A 489 -13.85 3.02 18.12
C THR A 489 -13.50 4.05 19.19
N LEU A 490 -13.84 5.29 18.93
CA LEU A 490 -13.68 6.42 19.83
C LEU A 490 -15.05 6.94 20.24
N ILE A 491 -15.27 7.10 21.54
CA ILE A 491 -16.53 7.58 22.12
C ILE A 491 -16.24 8.87 22.87
N ARG A 492 -17.04 9.89 22.60
CA ARG A 492 -16.96 11.15 23.33
C ARG A 492 -17.48 11.00 24.75
N THR A 493 -16.68 11.39 25.74
CA THR A 493 -17.01 11.41 27.17
C THR A 493 -17.69 12.70 27.59
#